data_b7a9bccdcd71f679d5a04d6648940204
#
_entry.id   b7a9bccdcd71f679d5a04d6648940204
#
_cell.length_a   1.000
_cell.length_b   1.000
_cell.length_c   1.000
_cell.angle_alpha   90.00
_cell.angle_beta   90.00
_cell.angle_gamma   90.00
#
_symmetry.space_group_name_H-M   'P 1'
#
loop_
_entity.id
_entity.type
_entity.pdbx_description
1 polymer ?
#
loop_
_entity_poly.entity_id
_entity_poly.type
_entity_poly.pdbx_seq_one_letter_code
_entity_poly.pdbx_strand_id
1 'polypeptide(L)'
;MDEKKYIDLYSQARLNGYSSTQEHEQNFQMLDKIASKLSRIEIIIRNRIDRKMSQSNKDWLFHLPEHIHLDASDETQDHDTLVSRQTFGFWIKVVRYYEIEECAFKKEFLSNYSFKKYYAKNTEKTNKEYLFSWQIASMILQLTKNIRNRAFHLENLLKLQQNGLPRLSAKVDFKNNIFAIKRISPNKLVEFLDDILNGFGIKM
;
A
#
# COMPACT_ATOMS: atom_id res chain seq x y z
N MET A 1 -6.74 -9.26 -31.61
CA MET A 1 -8.22 -9.29 -31.37
C MET A 1 -8.80 -8.06 -32.06
N ASP A 2 -9.95 -8.19 -32.72
CA ASP A 2 -10.65 -7.05 -33.31
C ASP A 2 -11.11 -6.09 -32.18
N GLU A 3 -10.99 -4.77 -32.42
CA GLU A 3 -11.31 -3.71 -31.45
C GLU A 3 -12.76 -3.77 -30.97
N LYS A 4 -13.71 -4.04 -31.87
CA LYS A 4 -15.13 -4.20 -31.54
C LYS A 4 -15.34 -5.33 -30.53
N LYS A 5 -14.72 -6.49 -30.78
CA LYS A 5 -14.77 -7.64 -29.87
C LYS A 5 -14.11 -7.34 -28.52
N TYR A 6 -13.06 -6.52 -28.52
CA TYR A 6 -12.39 -6.10 -27.29
C TYR A 6 -13.31 -5.21 -26.43
N ILE A 7 -14.01 -4.26 -27.07
CA ILE A 7 -14.99 -3.38 -26.41
C ILE A 7 -16.15 -4.18 -25.83
N ASP A 8 -16.65 -5.18 -26.56
CA ASP A 8 -17.74 -6.05 -26.11
C ASP A 8 -17.36 -6.84 -24.84
N LEU A 9 -16.10 -7.28 -24.74
CA LEU A 9 -15.59 -8.02 -23.57
C LEU A 9 -15.35 -7.15 -22.34
N TYR A 10 -14.77 -5.96 -22.51
CA TYR A 10 -14.28 -5.14 -21.40
C TYR A 10 -15.12 -3.89 -21.11
N SER A 11 -16.11 -3.59 -21.92
CA SER A 11 -16.95 -2.40 -21.95
C SER A 11 -16.20 -1.08 -22.26
N GLN A 12 -16.86 -0.20 -23.00
CA GLN A 12 -16.32 1.11 -23.34
C GLN A 12 -16.04 1.96 -22.08
N ALA A 13 -16.91 1.86 -21.08
CA ALA A 13 -16.75 2.63 -19.83
C ALA A 13 -15.44 2.30 -19.11
N ARG A 14 -15.05 1.02 -19.10
CA ARG A 14 -13.76 0.59 -18.53
C ARG A 14 -12.58 1.09 -19.38
N LEU A 15 -12.67 0.92 -20.69
CA LEU A 15 -11.61 1.27 -21.62
C LEU A 15 -11.33 2.78 -21.68
N ASN A 16 -12.30 3.63 -21.37
CA ASN A 16 -12.11 5.08 -21.24
C ASN A 16 -11.14 5.47 -20.11
N GLY A 17 -10.80 4.55 -19.22
CA GLY A 17 -9.76 4.73 -18.20
C GLY A 17 -8.33 4.62 -18.74
N TYR A 18 -8.15 4.20 -19.98
CA TYR A 18 -6.88 3.90 -20.64
C TYR A 18 -6.73 4.74 -21.91
N SER A 19 -5.49 4.97 -22.35
CA SER A 19 -5.21 5.69 -23.61
C SER A 19 -5.37 4.81 -24.86
N SER A 20 -5.29 3.49 -24.68
CA SER A 20 -5.43 2.49 -25.74
C SER A 20 -5.75 1.10 -25.17
N THR A 21 -6.22 0.17 -26.02
CA THR A 21 -6.35 -1.24 -25.67
C THR A 21 -5.01 -1.88 -25.30
N GLN A 22 -3.92 -1.41 -25.91
CA GLN A 22 -2.57 -1.86 -25.58
C GLN A 22 -2.17 -1.47 -24.13
N GLU A 23 -2.48 -0.24 -23.69
CA GLU A 23 -2.24 0.17 -22.30
C GLU A 23 -3.07 -0.67 -21.32
N HIS A 24 -4.31 -1.03 -21.69
CA HIS A 24 -5.14 -1.92 -20.89
C HIS A 24 -4.50 -3.30 -20.72
N GLU A 25 -3.97 -3.90 -21.79
CA GLU A 25 -3.22 -5.16 -21.73
C GLU A 25 -1.93 -5.05 -20.91
N GLN A 26 -1.19 -3.96 -21.06
CA GLN A 26 -0.01 -3.68 -20.23
C GLN A 26 -0.36 -3.57 -18.74
N ASN A 27 -1.56 -3.06 -18.42
CA ASN A 27 -2.03 -3.02 -17.04
C ASN A 27 -2.27 -4.43 -16.48
N PHE A 28 -2.82 -5.38 -17.24
CA PHE A 28 -2.93 -6.78 -16.82
C PHE A 28 -1.56 -7.41 -16.61
N GLN A 29 -0.60 -7.19 -17.51
CA GLN A 29 0.77 -7.68 -17.33
C GLN A 29 1.44 -7.08 -16.08
N MET A 30 1.11 -5.84 -15.72
CA MET A 30 1.56 -5.24 -14.46
C MET A 30 0.91 -5.92 -13.26
N LEU A 31 -0.40 -6.19 -13.31
CA LEU A 31 -1.11 -6.91 -12.25
C LEU A 31 -0.51 -8.29 -11.98
N ASP A 32 -0.21 -9.05 -13.03
CA ASP A 32 0.45 -10.36 -12.91
C ASP A 32 1.77 -10.28 -12.15
N LYS A 33 2.57 -9.23 -12.41
CA LYS A 33 3.88 -9.03 -11.76
C LYS A 33 3.77 -8.64 -10.29
N ILE A 34 2.67 -8.00 -9.86
CA ILE A 34 2.57 -7.43 -8.51
C ILE A 34 1.59 -8.14 -7.59
N ALA A 35 0.63 -8.92 -8.10
CA ALA A 35 -0.44 -9.51 -7.28
C ALA A 35 0.09 -10.38 -6.15
N SER A 36 0.98 -11.34 -6.45
CA SER A 36 1.57 -12.21 -5.45
C SER A 36 2.44 -11.47 -4.44
N LYS A 37 3.14 -10.41 -4.88
CA LYS A 37 3.96 -9.57 -4.02
C LYS A 37 3.09 -8.81 -3.02
N LEU A 38 2.00 -8.20 -3.49
CA LEU A 38 1.04 -7.50 -2.64
C LEU A 38 0.42 -8.43 -1.59
N SER A 39 -0.02 -9.63 -2.00
CA SER A 39 -0.60 -10.61 -1.08
C SER A 39 0.39 -11.01 0.03
N ARG A 40 1.65 -11.27 -0.32
CA ARG A 40 2.70 -11.59 0.66
C ARG A 40 2.97 -10.43 1.62
N ILE A 41 3.08 -9.20 1.10
CA ILE A 41 3.30 -7.99 1.90
C ILE A 41 2.14 -7.79 2.87
N GLU A 42 0.88 -7.92 2.40
CA GLU A 42 -0.32 -7.76 3.22
C GLU A 42 -0.33 -8.77 4.38
N ILE A 43 -0.05 -10.06 4.12
CA ILE A 43 0.01 -11.11 5.13
C ILE A 43 1.11 -10.82 6.17
N ILE A 44 2.31 -10.43 5.72
CA ILE A 44 3.44 -10.18 6.62
C ILE A 44 3.16 -8.98 7.52
N ILE A 45 2.66 -7.88 6.95
CA ILE A 45 2.34 -6.66 7.71
C ILE A 45 1.26 -6.96 8.74
N ARG A 46 0.17 -7.61 8.34
CA ARG A 46 -0.91 -8.04 9.22
C ARG A 46 -0.38 -8.82 10.42
N ASN A 47 0.39 -9.88 10.16
CA ASN A 47 0.92 -10.75 11.21
C ASN A 47 1.92 -10.03 12.14
N ARG A 48 2.67 -9.04 11.64
CA ARG A 48 3.58 -8.24 12.48
C ARG A 48 2.81 -7.29 13.40
N ILE A 49 1.76 -6.66 12.88
CA ILE A 49 0.90 -5.78 13.67
C ILE A 49 0.19 -6.59 14.74
N ASP A 50 -0.44 -7.69 14.37
CA ASP A 50 -1.12 -8.58 15.31
C ASP A 50 -0.18 -9.06 16.42
N ARG A 51 1.01 -9.56 16.06
CA ARG A 51 2.03 -9.95 17.04
C ARG A 51 2.42 -8.80 17.98
N LYS A 52 2.54 -7.58 17.46
CA LYS A 52 2.87 -6.41 18.28
C LYS A 52 1.75 -6.07 19.25
N MET A 53 0.51 -6.10 18.83
CA MET A 53 -0.66 -5.83 19.65
C MET A 53 -0.86 -6.92 20.70
N SER A 54 -0.71 -8.19 20.33
CA SER A 54 -0.86 -9.35 21.20
C SER A 54 0.18 -9.44 22.31
N GLN A 55 1.32 -8.71 22.21
CA GLN A 55 2.28 -8.57 23.32
C GLN A 55 1.68 -7.85 24.52
N SER A 56 0.78 -6.92 24.31
CA SER A 56 0.13 -6.14 25.37
C SER A 56 -1.20 -6.74 25.79
N ASN A 57 -1.97 -7.27 24.85
CA ASN A 57 -3.26 -7.92 25.11
C ASN A 57 -3.53 -8.96 24.03
N LYS A 58 -3.68 -10.25 24.41
CA LYS A 58 -3.98 -11.32 23.46
C LYS A 58 -5.35 -11.17 22.79
N ASP A 59 -6.28 -10.56 23.49
CA ASP A 59 -7.66 -10.36 23.04
C ASP A 59 -7.88 -8.95 22.47
N TRP A 60 -6.82 -8.29 21.99
CA TRP A 60 -6.83 -6.88 21.60
C TRP A 60 -7.90 -6.54 20.54
N LEU A 61 -8.22 -7.47 19.63
CA LEU A 61 -9.25 -7.27 18.61
C LEU A 61 -10.66 -7.07 19.19
N PHE A 62 -10.94 -7.61 20.37
CA PHE A 62 -12.21 -7.43 21.07
C PHE A 62 -12.24 -6.16 21.95
N HIS A 63 -11.12 -5.44 22.04
CA HIS A 63 -10.96 -4.23 22.84
C HIS A 63 -10.52 -3.04 21.99
N LEU A 64 -10.98 -2.99 20.75
CA LEU A 64 -10.72 -1.89 19.84
C LEU A 64 -11.44 -0.61 20.29
N PRO A 65 -10.88 0.58 20.03
CA PRO A 65 -11.57 1.83 20.29
C PRO A 65 -12.81 1.95 19.38
N GLU A 66 -13.85 2.64 19.86
CA GLU A 66 -15.17 2.74 19.25
C GLU A 66 -15.16 3.13 17.74
N HIS A 67 -14.16 3.91 17.31
CA HIS A 67 -14.07 4.36 15.92
C HIS A 67 -13.26 3.40 15.01
N ILE A 68 -12.73 2.31 15.54
CA ILE A 68 -12.08 1.23 14.78
C ILE A 68 -12.96 -0.01 14.85
N HIS A 69 -13.71 -0.26 13.79
CA HIS A 69 -14.58 -1.43 13.69
C HIS A 69 -13.88 -2.54 12.90
N LEU A 70 -14.17 -3.77 13.28
CA LEU A 70 -13.81 -4.94 12.47
C LEU A 70 -14.56 -4.88 11.14
N ASP A 71 -13.86 -5.13 10.03
CA ASP A 71 -14.48 -5.13 8.69
C ASP A 71 -15.35 -6.39 8.48
N ALA A 72 -15.02 -7.48 9.18
CA ALA A 72 -15.82 -8.70 9.23
C ALA A 72 -15.78 -9.21 10.66
N SER A 73 -16.89 -9.13 11.38
CA SER A 73 -17.06 -9.65 12.72
C SER A 73 -18.22 -10.63 12.75
N ASP A 74 -17.95 -11.79 13.28
CA ASP A 74 -18.94 -12.71 13.79
C ASP A 74 -18.48 -13.01 15.21
N GLU A 75 -19.32 -12.76 16.20
CA GLU A 75 -19.01 -12.91 17.64
C GLU A 75 -18.53 -14.33 18.02
N THR A 76 -18.76 -15.31 17.14
CA THR A 76 -18.37 -16.71 17.32
C THR A 76 -16.96 -17.03 16.78
N GLN A 77 -16.24 -16.06 16.18
CA GLN A 77 -14.97 -16.34 15.52
C GLN A 77 -13.77 -16.26 16.47
N ASP A 78 -12.84 -17.19 16.28
CA ASP A 78 -11.55 -17.15 16.96
C ASP A 78 -10.67 -15.99 16.46
N HIS A 79 -9.66 -15.63 17.26
CA HIS A 79 -8.75 -14.52 16.99
C HIS A 79 -8.08 -14.63 15.61
N ASP A 80 -7.55 -15.81 15.25
CA ASP A 80 -6.81 -16.00 13.99
C ASP A 80 -7.72 -15.84 12.78
N THR A 81 -8.96 -16.31 12.88
CA THR A 81 -9.99 -16.11 11.85
C THR A 81 -10.30 -14.62 11.70
N LEU A 82 -10.51 -13.89 12.79
CA LEU A 82 -10.74 -12.44 12.75
C LEU A 82 -9.55 -11.70 12.13
N VAL A 83 -8.31 -12.01 12.54
CA VAL A 83 -7.08 -11.47 11.97
C VAL A 83 -7.06 -11.69 10.45
N SER A 84 -7.40 -12.89 9.98
CA SER A 84 -7.33 -13.26 8.57
C SER A 84 -8.33 -12.52 7.67
N ARG A 85 -9.46 -12.11 8.21
CA ARG A 85 -10.58 -11.49 7.49
C ARG A 85 -10.51 -9.98 7.39
N GLN A 86 -9.66 -9.33 8.20
CA GLN A 86 -9.57 -7.88 8.16
C GLN A 86 -8.90 -7.38 6.87
N THR A 87 -9.41 -6.29 6.33
CA THR A 87 -8.81 -5.65 5.14
C THR A 87 -7.49 -4.97 5.46
N PHE A 88 -6.67 -4.72 4.43
CA PHE A 88 -5.44 -3.95 4.60
C PHE A 88 -5.70 -2.53 5.12
N GLY A 89 -6.88 -1.97 4.80
CA GLY A 89 -7.33 -0.68 5.32
C GLY A 89 -7.51 -0.66 6.84
N PHE A 90 -8.06 -1.74 7.41
CA PHE A 90 -8.18 -1.93 8.85
C PHE A 90 -6.81 -1.87 9.53
N TRP A 91 -5.83 -2.63 9.05
CA TRP A 91 -4.48 -2.67 9.62
C TRP A 91 -3.80 -1.31 9.64
N ILE A 92 -4.03 -0.48 8.59
CA ILE A 92 -3.50 0.88 8.56
C ILE A 92 -4.18 1.79 9.59
N LYS A 93 -5.48 1.62 9.85
CA LYS A 93 -6.16 2.36 10.93
C LYS A 93 -5.57 1.99 12.29
N VAL A 94 -5.37 0.69 12.54
CA VAL A 94 -4.79 0.17 13.79
C VAL A 94 -3.41 0.78 14.03
N VAL A 95 -2.46 0.66 13.09
CA VAL A 95 -1.09 1.17 13.31
C VAL A 95 -1.05 2.67 13.55
N ARG A 96 -1.91 3.43 12.89
CA ARG A 96 -2.01 4.88 13.07
C ARG A 96 -2.56 5.27 14.43
N TYR A 97 -3.59 4.56 14.86
CA TYR A 97 -4.21 4.86 16.16
C TYR A 97 -3.27 4.58 17.33
N TYR A 98 -2.56 3.45 17.26
CA TYR A 98 -1.63 3.04 18.30
C TYR A 98 -0.20 3.57 18.09
N GLU A 99 0.04 4.36 17.04
CA GLU A 99 1.35 4.96 16.70
C GLU A 99 2.48 3.92 16.61
N ILE A 100 2.17 2.78 15.97
CA ILE A 100 3.08 1.62 15.86
C ILE A 100 3.50 1.30 14.42
N GLU A 101 3.47 2.27 13.49
CA GLU A 101 3.77 2.05 12.07
C GLU A 101 5.12 1.36 11.85
N GLU A 102 6.10 1.66 12.69
CA GLU A 102 7.45 1.09 12.58
C GLU A 102 7.47 -0.41 12.84
N CYS A 103 6.51 -0.97 13.59
CA CYS A 103 6.48 -2.41 13.89
C CYS A 103 6.36 -3.29 12.65
N ALA A 104 5.84 -2.73 11.55
CA ALA A 104 5.71 -3.42 10.28
C ALA A 104 7.05 -3.68 9.58
N PHE A 105 8.13 -2.97 9.96
CA PHE A 105 9.41 -3.00 9.25
C PHE A 105 10.59 -3.21 10.20
N LYS A 106 11.76 -3.59 9.65
CA LYS A 106 13.02 -3.59 10.39
C LYS A 106 13.57 -2.16 10.47
N LYS A 107 14.19 -1.80 11.58
CA LYS A 107 14.77 -0.47 11.80
C LYS A 107 15.82 -0.11 10.73
N GLU A 108 16.68 -1.07 10.38
CA GLU A 108 17.72 -0.91 9.36
C GLU A 108 17.14 -0.66 7.98
N PHE A 109 15.98 -1.25 7.67
CA PHE A 109 15.26 -1.00 6.42
C PHE A 109 14.77 0.44 6.35
N LEU A 110 14.12 0.93 7.42
CA LEU A 110 13.59 2.28 7.47
C LEU A 110 14.70 3.36 7.45
N SER A 111 15.81 3.14 8.16
CA SER A 111 16.92 4.11 8.23
C SER A 111 17.65 4.30 6.89
N ASN A 112 17.63 3.30 6.02
CA ASN A 112 18.27 3.33 4.70
C ASN A 112 17.28 3.58 3.56
N TYR A 113 16.00 3.85 3.86
CA TYR A 113 14.96 3.95 2.86
C TYR A 113 14.95 5.30 2.15
N SER A 114 14.96 5.28 0.80
CA SER A 114 14.86 6.49 -0.01
C SER A 114 13.74 6.42 -1.03
N PHE A 115 12.78 7.34 -0.94
CA PHE A 115 11.70 7.47 -1.93
C PHE A 115 12.17 8.01 -3.27
N LYS A 116 13.34 8.65 -3.34
CA LYS A 116 13.91 9.21 -4.57
C LYS A 116 14.18 8.12 -5.62
N LYS A 117 14.44 6.89 -5.15
CA LYS A 117 14.59 5.69 -6.00
C LYS A 117 13.38 5.42 -6.89
N TYR A 118 12.17 5.74 -6.43
CA TYR A 118 10.92 5.40 -7.11
C TYR A 118 10.32 6.57 -7.90
N TYR A 119 10.75 7.77 -7.63
CA TYR A 119 10.40 8.97 -8.39
C TYR A 119 11.43 10.07 -8.15
N ALA A 120 12.12 10.48 -9.23
CA ALA A 120 13.27 11.39 -9.13
C ALA A 120 12.97 12.75 -8.45
N LYS A 121 11.70 13.22 -8.56
CA LYS A 121 11.27 14.47 -7.91
C LYS A 121 10.85 14.28 -6.45
N ASN A 122 10.87 13.07 -5.89
CA ASN A 122 10.75 12.90 -4.44
C ASN A 122 11.98 13.51 -3.76
N THR A 123 11.73 14.30 -2.74
CA THR A 123 12.78 14.85 -1.88
C THR A 123 12.97 13.95 -0.66
N GLU A 124 14.16 13.85 -0.11
CA GLU A 124 14.41 13.12 1.14
C GLU A 124 14.08 13.96 2.36
N LYS A 125 14.05 15.27 2.15
CA LYS A 125 13.73 16.25 3.17
C LYS A 125 12.38 16.91 2.90
N THR A 126 11.71 17.30 3.94
CA THR A 126 10.57 18.19 3.92
C THR A 126 10.91 19.37 4.80
N ASN A 127 10.79 20.58 4.28
CA ASN A 127 11.15 21.79 5.03
C ASN A 127 12.60 21.78 5.59
N LYS A 128 13.57 21.26 4.79
CA LYS A 128 14.99 21.07 5.15
C LYS A 128 15.28 20.00 6.22
N GLU A 129 14.26 19.33 6.76
CA GLU A 129 14.41 18.25 7.74
C GLU A 129 14.15 16.87 7.09
N TYR A 130 14.80 15.83 7.60
CA TYR A 130 14.55 14.45 7.18
C TYR A 130 13.25 13.94 7.78
N LEU A 131 12.64 12.96 7.10
CA LEU A 131 11.50 12.24 7.64
C LEU A 131 11.94 11.35 8.81
N PHE A 132 11.10 11.25 9.83
CA PHE A 132 11.25 10.26 10.88
C PHE A 132 10.89 8.85 10.37
N SER A 133 11.42 7.81 11.04
CA SER A 133 11.18 6.43 10.66
C SER A 133 9.69 6.07 10.62
N TRP A 134 8.90 6.55 11.58
CA TRP A 134 7.46 6.34 11.60
C TRP A 134 6.73 6.98 10.40
N GLN A 135 7.19 8.15 9.93
CA GLN A 135 6.65 8.81 8.75
C GLN A 135 6.97 8.02 7.47
N ILE A 136 8.21 7.50 7.38
CA ILE A 136 8.63 6.62 6.28
C ILE A 136 7.76 5.36 6.28
N ALA A 137 7.60 4.70 7.42
CA ALA A 137 6.77 3.52 7.59
C ALA A 137 5.30 3.81 7.19
N SER A 138 4.72 4.89 7.70
CA SER A 138 3.36 5.32 7.38
C SER A 138 3.16 5.57 5.88
N MET A 139 4.14 6.18 5.20
CA MET A 139 4.10 6.41 3.76
C MET A 139 4.19 5.09 2.97
N ILE A 140 5.08 4.18 3.35
CA ILE A 140 5.20 2.86 2.71
C ILE A 140 3.88 2.10 2.83
N LEU A 141 3.29 2.05 4.02
CA LEU A 141 2.00 1.40 4.28
C LEU A 141 0.88 2.00 3.42
N GLN A 142 0.80 3.34 3.33
CA GLN A 142 -0.21 4.00 2.52
C GLN A 142 -0.02 3.76 1.03
N LEU A 143 1.21 3.84 0.53
CA LEU A 143 1.51 3.55 -0.88
C LEU A 143 1.15 2.11 -1.21
N THR A 144 1.52 1.16 -0.35
CA THR A 144 1.15 -0.25 -0.52
C THR A 144 -0.36 -0.44 -0.56
N LYS A 145 -1.11 0.19 0.37
CA LYS A 145 -2.58 0.17 0.35
C LYS A 145 -3.15 0.74 -0.96
N ASN A 146 -2.62 1.86 -1.42
CA ASN A 146 -3.10 2.51 -2.63
C ASN A 146 -2.84 1.66 -3.88
N ILE A 147 -1.66 1.01 -3.95
CA ILE A 147 -1.34 0.07 -5.03
C ILE A 147 -2.27 -1.14 -4.97
N ARG A 148 -2.41 -1.76 -3.79
CA ARG A 148 -3.27 -2.92 -3.55
C ARG A 148 -4.72 -2.66 -3.97
N ASN A 149 -5.28 -1.54 -3.51
CA ASN A 149 -6.66 -1.21 -3.82
C ASN A 149 -6.85 -1.02 -5.33
N ARG A 150 -5.96 -0.26 -6.01
CA ARG A 150 -6.03 -0.08 -7.46
C ARG A 150 -5.85 -1.39 -8.22
N ALA A 151 -4.90 -2.23 -7.79
CA ALA A 151 -4.64 -3.54 -8.39
C ALA A 151 -5.88 -4.44 -8.34
N PHE A 152 -6.45 -4.64 -7.15
CA PHE A 152 -7.59 -5.55 -6.98
C PHE A 152 -8.94 -4.96 -7.44
N HIS A 153 -9.04 -3.63 -7.62
CA HIS A 153 -10.16 -3.01 -8.32
C HIS A 153 -9.93 -2.89 -9.83
N LEU A 154 -8.84 -3.46 -10.35
CA LEU A 154 -8.47 -3.45 -11.77
C LEU A 154 -8.41 -2.02 -12.33
N GLU A 155 -7.99 -1.03 -11.54
CA GLU A 155 -7.77 0.33 -12.00
C GLU A 155 -6.48 0.42 -12.81
N ASN A 156 -6.39 1.43 -13.68
CA ASN A 156 -5.18 1.71 -14.45
C ASN A 156 -4.02 2.16 -13.53
N LEU A 157 -3.05 1.25 -13.32
CA LEU A 157 -1.84 1.47 -12.52
C LEU A 157 -0.79 2.31 -13.28
N LEU A 158 -0.89 2.38 -14.60
CA LEU A 158 0.07 3.08 -15.45
C LEU A 158 -0.28 4.57 -15.59
N LYS A 159 -1.52 4.95 -15.25
CA LYS A 159 -2.05 6.30 -15.45
C LYS A 159 -1.30 7.35 -14.63
N LEU A 160 -0.92 8.45 -15.29
CA LEU A 160 -0.45 9.67 -14.67
C LEU A 160 -1.62 10.63 -14.38
N GLN A 161 -1.36 11.65 -13.56
CA GLN A 161 -2.26 12.78 -13.38
C GLN A 161 -2.20 13.70 -14.61
N GLN A 162 -3.15 14.62 -14.79
CA GLN A 162 -3.17 15.57 -15.89
C GLN A 162 -1.90 16.44 -15.99
N ASN A 163 -1.28 16.71 -14.85
CA ASN A 163 -0.01 17.47 -14.76
C ASN A 163 1.25 16.59 -14.95
N GLY A 164 1.09 15.34 -15.40
CA GLY A 164 2.20 14.40 -15.63
C GLY A 164 2.81 13.79 -14.36
N LEU A 165 2.28 14.10 -13.18
CA LEU A 165 2.78 13.50 -11.92
C LEU A 165 2.27 12.05 -11.76
N PRO A 166 3.06 11.17 -11.12
CA PRO A 166 2.57 9.85 -10.76
C PRO A 166 1.29 9.92 -9.91
N ARG A 167 0.28 9.12 -10.29
CA ARG A 167 -1.00 9.06 -9.58
C ARG A 167 -0.89 8.37 -8.23
N LEU A 168 0.04 7.43 -8.11
CA LEU A 168 0.32 6.74 -6.86
C LEU A 168 1.13 7.64 -5.94
N SER A 169 0.50 8.07 -4.87
CA SER A 169 1.12 8.97 -3.89
C SER A 169 0.61 8.66 -2.48
N ALA A 170 1.45 8.94 -1.50
CA ALA A 170 1.09 9.01 -0.09
C ALA A 170 1.44 10.37 0.48
N LYS A 171 0.66 10.77 1.48
CA LYS A 171 0.80 12.04 2.19
C LYS A 171 0.84 11.75 3.69
N VAL A 172 1.80 12.33 4.39
CA VAL A 172 1.88 12.26 5.85
C VAL A 172 2.05 13.67 6.42
N ASP A 173 1.47 13.89 7.60
CA ASP A 173 1.73 15.12 8.35
C ASP A 173 3.19 15.15 8.79
N PHE A 174 3.81 16.31 8.60
CA PHE A 174 5.21 16.49 8.97
C PHE A 174 5.32 17.33 10.26
N LYS A 175 4.98 18.61 10.18
CA LYS A 175 4.92 19.54 11.32
C LYS A 175 4.06 20.74 10.93
N ASN A 176 3.29 21.30 11.85
CA ASN A 176 2.57 22.57 11.67
C ASN A 176 1.77 22.65 10.36
N ASN A 177 0.97 21.63 10.06
CA ASN A 177 0.19 21.50 8.83
C ASN A 177 1.03 21.42 7.53
N ILE A 178 2.33 21.18 7.63
CA ILE A 178 3.18 20.88 6.47
C ILE A 178 3.06 19.39 6.18
N PHE A 179 2.86 19.06 4.91
CA PHE A 179 2.72 17.68 4.46
C PHE A 179 3.94 17.24 3.65
N ALA A 180 4.46 16.07 3.97
CA ALA A 180 5.34 15.35 3.09
C ALA A 180 4.53 14.51 2.11
N ILE A 181 4.81 14.62 0.82
CA ILE A 181 4.17 13.83 -0.23
C ILE A 181 5.24 13.03 -0.96
N LYS A 182 5.05 11.71 -1.07
CA LYS A 182 5.92 10.83 -1.85
C LYS A 182 5.11 10.12 -2.92
N ARG A 183 5.74 9.89 -4.08
CA ARG A 183 5.12 9.30 -5.27
C ARG A 183 5.93 8.11 -5.76
N ILE A 184 5.25 7.23 -6.50
CA ILE A 184 5.87 6.10 -7.19
C ILE A 184 5.52 6.20 -8.68
N SER A 185 6.54 6.20 -9.52
CA SER A 185 6.35 6.12 -10.97
C SER A 185 5.80 4.73 -11.35
N PRO A 186 4.91 4.62 -12.35
CA PRO A 186 4.36 3.34 -12.76
C PRO A 186 5.40 2.26 -13.05
N ASN A 187 6.49 2.61 -13.73
CA ASN A 187 7.60 1.71 -14.05
C ASN A 187 8.46 1.30 -12.83
N LYS A 188 8.20 1.85 -11.65
CA LYS A 188 8.91 1.55 -10.40
C LYS A 188 8.06 0.74 -9.40
N LEU A 189 6.83 0.36 -9.77
CA LEU A 189 5.93 -0.38 -8.88
C LEU A 189 6.48 -1.73 -8.44
N VAL A 190 7.01 -2.50 -9.38
CA VAL A 190 7.59 -3.82 -9.09
C VAL A 190 8.78 -3.66 -8.16
N GLU A 191 9.70 -2.75 -8.49
CA GLU A 191 10.90 -2.48 -7.68
C GLU A 191 10.54 -2.03 -6.24
N PHE A 192 9.52 -1.18 -6.09
CA PHE A 192 9.03 -0.75 -4.78
C PHE A 192 8.55 -1.93 -3.92
N LEU A 193 7.78 -2.85 -4.51
CA LEU A 193 7.28 -4.02 -3.78
C LEU A 193 8.39 -5.04 -3.48
N ASP A 194 9.34 -5.20 -4.40
CA ASP A 194 10.51 -6.05 -4.19
C ASP A 194 11.38 -5.55 -3.05
N ASP A 195 11.61 -4.25 -2.96
CA ASP A 195 12.38 -3.67 -1.87
C ASP A 195 11.70 -3.87 -0.51
N ILE A 196 10.37 -3.78 -0.44
CA ILE A 196 9.62 -4.09 0.78
C ILE A 196 9.81 -5.57 1.17
N LEU A 197 9.68 -6.49 0.21
CA LEU A 197 9.88 -7.93 0.46
C LEU A 197 11.31 -8.23 0.90
N ASN A 198 12.30 -7.63 0.26
CA ASN A 198 13.70 -7.72 0.67
C ASN A 198 13.92 -7.19 2.09
N GLY A 199 13.26 -6.08 2.45
CA GLY A 199 13.26 -5.52 3.81
C GLY A 199 12.68 -6.48 4.85
N PHE A 200 11.82 -7.41 4.44
CA PHE A 200 11.33 -8.51 5.28
C PHE A 200 12.29 -9.72 5.32
N GLY A 201 13.31 -9.73 4.46
CA GLY A 201 14.26 -10.84 4.31
C GLY A 201 13.81 -11.89 3.29
N ILE A 202 12.82 -11.58 2.45
CA ILE A 202 12.33 -12.45 1.37
C ILE A 202 13.04 -12.02 0.08
N LYS A 203 13.92 -12.91 -0.42
CA LYS A 203 14.52 -12.73 -1.75
C LYS A 203 13.55 -13.24 -2.81
N MET A 204 13.28 -12.41 -3.83
CA MET A 204 12.45 -12.75 -4.99
C MET A 204 13.31 -13.15 -6.16
#